data_689ecd774d9c6423bfe6d277dbdeb16d
#
_entry.id   689ecd774d9c6423bfe6d277dbdeb16d
#
_cell.length_a   1.000
_cell.length_b   1.000
_cell.length_c   1.000
_cell.angle_alpha   90.00
_cell.angle_beta   90.00
_cell.angle_gamma   90.00
#
_symmetry.space_group_name_H-M   'P 1'
#
loop_
_entity.id
_entity.type
_entity.pdbx_description
1 polymer ?
#
loop_
_entity_poly.entity_id
_entity_poly.type
_entity_poly.pdbx_seq_one_letter_code
_entity_poly.pdbx_strand_id
1 'polypeptide(L)'
;MSGLVPLVVTEKPGHGKKLDWVPKSEKGRRALFPNALVDCGADGGVLKLITLRELTMLRFMNAVTDKAEWTKKVYDESIIQKWREDSSEEAIKEDAPAEVHMTEKMFAYCIKELQHRAENYAKLPGGAIQVYPGDVWKSDFAVPEATRRSLIERVRPLEQVPDNKKDWHPGSDGKVLDLVHPSLFPLIYGTSKILPVGAAATTLDDCASRCGEGEVTVVPPLPPPPPPGPHWRPQTPEHFPYSNKFQWLPCEVDISGEKPKIVTYINNLHPKHHRELYTVIEDIIEAAIPLWELTLSPHHNSPDPVRRVVFREAHYDPDPENTETYPEQDEDEDEADYYARVEAFEEWCEDTRRVILPEPGEFEPLPEPPRLCLKTEWGLKRPLQVIVKLANIELTPDKPEYEGGTWHVEGMMNEAICASAIYYYSSENITPSSLSFRQQSPSINYEDVNYPQNYHEWLPQVFGLSNEEDTIQYLGSVDTREGRLITFPNVLQHQVQPFKLADPTKHGHRKILALFLVDPHTSVISTADIPPQRLDWWSEELILKEQGRNADALTNLPNELKVQIFSGVEGFPIGMDEAKEQRGLLMEERKSFVVSHQAQFAGAIISLCEH
;
A
#
# COMPACT_ATOMS: atom_id res chain seq x y z
N MET A 1 -5.85 -31.44 15.39
CA MET A 1 -5.61 -31.83 13.98
C MET A 1 -6.48 -30.88 13.16
N SER A 2 -5.88 -29.93 12.46
CA SER A 2 -6.60 -29.01 11.57
C SER A 2 -7.12 -29.82 10.39
N GLY A 3 -8.44 -29.90 10.28
CA GLY A 3 -9.11 -30.64 9.22
C GLY A 3 -9.21 -29.84 7.93
N LEU A 4 -8.14 -29.21 7.44
CA LEU A 4 -8.18 -28.65 6.09
C LEU A 4 -8.32 -29.79 5.08
N VAL A 5 -9.34 -29.63 4.24
CA VAL A 5 -9.47 -30.40 3.02
C VAL A 5 -8.16 -30.17 2.22
N PRO A 6 -7.53 -31.22 1.67
CA PRO A 6 -6.35 -31.06 0.81
C PRO A 6 -6.61 -29.99 -0.26
N LEU A 7 -5.68 -29.04 -0.40
CA LEU A 7 -5.79 -27.99 -1.39
C LEU A 7 -5.78 -28.60 -2.79
N VAL A 8 -6.72 -28.17 -3.62
CA VAL A 8 -6.88 -28.58 -4.99
C VAL A 8 -6.76 -27.36 -5.90
N VAL A 9 -6.05 -27.51 -7.01
CA VAL A 9 -5.94 -26.48 -8.05
C VAL A 9 -7.33 -26.19 -8.61
N THR A 10 -7.70 -24.92 -8.61
CA THR A 10 -9.00 -24.44 -9.10
C THR A 10 -8.83 -23.46 -10.25
N GLU A 11 -9.90 -23.23 -11.00
CA GLU A 11 -9.90 -22.17 -12.01
C GLU A 11 -9.68 -20.79 -11.38
N LYS A 12 -8.76 -20.01 -11.98
CA LYS A 12 -8.33 -18.68 -11.53
C LYS A 12 -8.17 -17.76 -12.74
N PRO A 13 -8.16 -16.42 -12.54
CA PRO A 13 -7.77 -15.49 -13.60
C PRO A 13 -6.43 -15.92 -14.23
N GLY A 14 -6.38 -16.01 -15.56
CA GLY A 14 -5.20 -16.52 -16.28
C GLY A 14 -5.05 -18.05 -16.31
N HIS A 15 -5.89 -18.80 -15.57
CA HIS A 15 -5.94 -20.27 -15.58
C HIS A 15 -7.41 -20.75 -15.50
N GLY A 16 -8.00 -21.08 -16.63
CA GLY A 16 -9.42 -21.48 -16.75
C GLY A 16 -10.41 -20.31 -16.77
N LYS A 17 -10.04 -19.13 -16.28
CA LYS A 17 -10.84 -17.90 -16.33
C LYS A 17 -10.12 -16.81 -17.12
N LYS A 18 -10.89 -15.83 -17.63
CA LYS A 18 -10.31 -14.63 -18.24
C LYS A 18 -9.43 -13.89 -17.23
N LEU A 19 -8.39 -13.19 -17.72
CA LEU A 19 -7.43 -12.47 -16.89
C LEU A 19 -8.10 -11.39 -16.01
N ASP A 20 -9.11 -10.72 -16.55
CA ASP A 20 -9.90 -9.67 -15.89
C ASP A 20 -11.12 -10.19 -15.11
N TRP A 21 -11.21 -11.52 -14.93
CA TRP A 21 -12.32 -12.08 -14.18
C TRP A 21 -12.26 -11.64 -12.71
N VAL A 22 -13.36 -11.07 -12.23
CA VAL A 22 -13.55 -10.69 -10.82
C VAL A 22 -14.89 -11.23 -10.33
N PRO A 23 -14.99 -11.60 -9.04
CA PRO A 23 -16.26 -12.01 -8.46
C PRO A 23 -17.23 -10.82 -8.44
N LYS A 24 -18.52 -11.12 -8.60
CA LYS A 24 -19.59 -10.14 -8.46
C LYS A 24 -20.28 -10.33 -7.11
N SER A 25 -20.63 -9.23 -6.46
CA SER A 25 -21.49 -9.24 -5.30
C SER A 25 -22.91 -9.71 -5.67
N GLU A 26 -23.74 -10.03 -4.67
CA GLU A 26 -25.15 -10.35 -4.88
C GLU A 26 -25.92 -9.25 -5.65
N LYS A 27 -25.47 -8.00 -5.54
CA LYS A 27 -26.03 -6.85 -6.28
C LYS A 27 -25.44 -6.69 -7.69
N GLY A 28 -24.64 -7.64 -8.17
CA GLY A 28 -24.02 -7.62 -9.49
C GLY A 28 -22.84 -6.64 -9.65
N ARG A 29 -22.43 -5.96 -8.58
CA ARG A 29 -21.26 -5.07 -8.56
C ARG A 29 -19.99 -5.89 -8.34
N ARG A 30 -18.83 -5.32 -8.68
CA ARG A 30 -17.52 -5.88 -8.32
C ARG A 30 -17.45 -6.08 -6.81
N ALA A 31 -17.01 -7.25 -6.37
CA ALA A 31 -16.94 -7.59 -4.95
C ALA A 31 -15.60 -7.26 -4.29
N LEU A 32 -14.55 -6.93 -5.08
CA LEU A 32 -13.20 -6.65 -4.56
C LEU A 32 -13.16 -5.39 -3.69
N PHE A 33 -12.22 -5.33 -2.77
CA PHE A 33 -11.88 -4.11 -2.05
C PHE A 33 -11.43 -3.00 -3.03
N PRO A 34 -11.59 -1.72 -2.67
CA PRO A 34 -11.08 -0.60 -3.46
C PRO A 34 -9.57 -0.75 -3.73
N ASN A 35 -9.17 -0.45 -4.95
CA ASN A 35 -7.79 -0.57 -5.39
C ASN A 35 -7.46 0.55 -6.39
N ALA A 36 -6.43 1.35 -6.10
CA ALA A 36 -6.06 2.48 -6.94
C ALA A 36 -5.66 2.09 -8.38
N LEU A 37 -5.39 0.80 -8.64
CA LEU A 37 -5.12 0.32 -10.00
C LEU A 37 -6.32 0.41 -10.94
N VAL A 38 -7.55 0.41 -10.41
CA VAL A 38 -8.80 0.40 -11.16
C VAL A 38 -9.84 1.37 -10.63
N ASP A 39 -9.69 1.81 -9.37
CA ASP A 39 -10.58 2.76 -8.71
C ASP A 39 -9.87 4.13 -8.64
N CYS A 40 -9.39 4.62 -9.78
CA CYS A 40 -8.71 5.91 -9.94
C CYS A 40 -9.13 6.58 -11.27
N GLY A 41 -8.73 7.83 -11.45
CA GLY A 41 -9.15 8.63 -12.61
C GLY A 41 -10.46 9.37 -12.36
N ALA A 42 -10.97 10.05 -13.37
CA ALA A 42 -12.09 10.99 -13.25
C ALA A 42 -13.38 10.42 -12.63
N ASP A 43 -13.62 9.11 -12.77
CA ASP A 43 -14.83 8.45 -12.25
C ASP A 43 -14.54 7.46 -11.12
N GLY A 44 -13.27 7.35 -10.67
CA GLY A 44 -12.80 6.23 -9.84
C GLY A 44 -12.44 6.58 -8.40
N GLY A 45 -12.27 7.83 -8.04
CA GLY A 45 -11.88 8.21 -6.67
C GLY A 45 -12.91 7.73 -5.63
N VAL A 46 -12.48 6.88 -4.69
CA VAL A 46 -13.36 6.29 -3.66
C VAL A 46 -13.18 6.92 -2.28
N LEU A 47 -12.09 7.67 -2.07
CA LEU A 47 -11.77 8.30 -0.79
C LEU A 47 -12.16 9.78 -0.84
N LYS A 48 -13.16 10.16 -0.02
CA LYS A 48 -13.63 11.55 0.04
C LYS A 48 -12.55 12.51 0.54
N LEU A 49 -12.61 13.73 0.06
CA LEU A 49 -11.73 14.82 0.45
C LEU A 49 -11.70 15.06 1.96
N ILE A 50 -10.56 15.49 2.44
CA ILE A 50 -10.28 15.81 3.83
C ILE A 50 -9.85 17.27 3.90
N THR A 51 -10.38 18.04 4.83
CA THR A 51 -9.97 19.44 5.01
C THR A 51 -8.51 19.54 5.49
N LEU A 52 -7.81 20.59 5.08
CA LEU A 52 -6.42 20.84 5.54
C LEU A 52 -6.34 20.91 7.07
N ARG A 53 -7.36 21.48 7.71
CA ARG A 53 -7.44 21.52 9.18
C ARG A 53 -7.56 20.14 9.80
N GLU A 54 -8.37 19.25 9.22
CA GLU A 54 -8.41 17.85 9.71
C GLU A 54 -7.06 17.14 9.49
N LEU A 55 -6.39 17.37 8.36
CA LEU A 55 -5.04 16.82 8.14
C LEU A 55 -4.03 17.34 9.16
N THR A 56 -4.10 18.62 9.53
CA THR A 56 -3.28 19.20 10.59
C THR A 56 -3.52 18.53 11.95
N MET A 57 -4.79 18.33 12.33
CA MET A 57 -5.17 17.60 13.54
C MET A 57 -4.60 16.17 13.55
N LEU A 58 -4.71 15.46 12.43
CA LEU A 58 -4.22 14.08 12.29
C LEU A 58 -2.70 14.01 12.39
N ARG A 59 -1.96 14.92 11.75
CA ARG A 59 -0.50 15.01 11.84
C ARG A 59 -0.04 15.29 13.27
N PHE A 60 -0.70 16.21 13.95
CA PHE A 60 -0.45 16.49 15.37
C PHE A 60 -0.68 15.24 16.24
N MET A 61 -1.83 14.58 16.11
CA MET A 61 -2.14 13.36 16.87
C MET A 61 -1.16 12.22 16.55
N ASN A 62 -0.73 12.09 15.29
CA ASN A 62 0.29 11.12 14.90
C ASN A 62 1.62 11.41 15.61
N ALA A 63 2.07 12.65 15.65
CA ALA A 63 3.29 13.06 16.34
C ALA A 63 3.21 12.84 17.86
N VAL A 64 2.05 13.08 18.48
CA VAL A 64 1.84 12.80 19.91
C VAL A 64 1.90 11.31 20.20
N THR A 65 1.22 10.48 19.38
CA THR A 65 1.20 9.01 19.58
C THR A 65 2.55 8.35 19.34
N ASP A 66 3.51 9.07 18.76
CA ASP A 66 4.89 8.64 18.59
C ASP A 66 5.78 8.92 19.83
N LYS A 67 5.28 9.65 20.80
CA LYS A 67 6.02 9.93 22.04
C LYS A 67 5.90 8.75 23.01
N ALA A 68 6.99 8.38 23.67
CA ALA A 68 6.98 7.35 24.69
C ALA A 68 5.93 7.69 25.79
N GLU A 69 5.19 6.67 26.25
CA GLU A 69 4.15 6.80 27.28
C GLU A 69 3.08 7.87 26.97
N TRP A 70 2.78 8.08 25.66
CA TRP A 70 1.81 9.08 25.24
C TRP A 70 0.44 8.90 25.93
N THR A 71 0.03 7.66 26.20
CA THR A 71 -1.24 7.33 26.89
C THR A 71 -1.34 7.91 28.30
N LYS A 72 -0.21 8.20 28.97
CA LYS A 72 -0.17 8.87 30.26
C LYS A 72 -0.02 10.38 30.09
N LYS A 73 0.83 10.80 29.14
CA LYS A 73 1.15 12.21 28.88
C LYS A 73 -0.04 13.05 28.44
N VAL A 74 -1.04 12.43 27.81
CA VAL A 74 -2.28 13.10 27.38
C VAL A 74 -3.18 13.55 28.57
N TYR A 75 -2.84 13.22 29.81
CA TYR A 75 -3.51 13.68 31.04
C TYR A 75 -2.65 14.60 31.88
N ASP A 76 -1.40 14.90 31.47
CA ASP A 76 -0.50 15.80 32.18
C ASP A 76 -0.63 17.22 31.60
N GLU A 77 -1.24 18.10 32.38
CA GLU A 77 -1.53 19.49 31.98
C GLU A 77 -0.25 20.26 31.57
N SER A 78 0.89 20.00 32.22
CA SER A 78 2.15 20.68 31.91
C SER A 78 2.70 20.23 30.53
N ILE A 79 2.51 18.97 30.20
CA ILE A 79 2.90 18.42 28.90
C ILE A 79 1.93 18.89 27.81
N ILE A 80 0.63 18.91 28.11
CA ILE A 80 -0.41 19.41 27.18
C ILE A 80 -0.13 20.87 26.84
N GLN A 81 0.17 21.69 27.84
CA GLN A 81 0.51 23.10 27.62
C GLN A 81 1.74 23.27 26.74
N LYS A 82 2.78 22.47 26.97
CA LYS A 82 3.95 22.46 26.08
C LYS A 82 3.59 22.06 24.63
N TRP A 83 2.77 21.04 24.43
CA TRP A 83 2.34 20.66 23.08
C TRP A 83 1.54 21.77 22.38
N ARG A 84 0.75 22.54 23.14
CA ARG A 84 0.02 23.70 22.64
C ARG A 84 0.99 24.78 22.14
N GLU A 85 2.00 25.09 22.93
CA GLU A 85 3.04 26.06 22.57
C GLU A 85 3.84 25.58 21.36
N ASP A 86 4.33 24.33 21.38
CA ASP A 86 5.08 23.72 20.28
C ASP A 86 4.29 23.78 18.96
N SER A 87 2.98 23.43 18.97
CA SER A 87 2.13 23.42 17.77
C SER A 87 1.86 24.83 17.21
N SER A 88 1.81 25.83 18.07
CA SER A 88 1.63 27.23 17.66
C SER A 88 2.93 27.84 17.13
N GLU A 89 4.08 27.51 17.73
CA GLU A 89 5.39 28.00 17.28
C GLU A 89 5.85 27.37 15.96
N GLU A 90 5.51 26.10 15.71
CA GLU A 90 5.88 25.42 14.47
C GLU A 90 5.18 26.06 13.26
N ALA A 91 3.92 26.40 13.41
CA ALA A 91 3.15 27.13 12.39
C ALA A 91 3.74 28.52 12.07
N ILE A 92 4.27 29.22 13.07
CA ILE A 92 4.87 30.55 12.90
C ILE A 92 6.27 30.46 12.25
N LYS A 93 7.06 29.45 12.60
CA LYS A 93 8.44 29.26 12.08
C LYS A 93 8.48 28.88 10.61
N GLU A 94 7.47 28.17 10.14
CA GLU A 94 7.40 27.70 8.75
C GLU A 94 6.74 28.71 7.80
N ASP A 95 6.31 29.89 8.31
CA ASP A 95 5.53 30.87 7.55
C ASP A 95 4.32 30.18 6.84
N ALA A 96 3.71 29.21 7.53
CA ALA A 96 2.68 28.35 7.00
C ALA A 96 1.38 29.17 6.81
N PRO A 97 0.62 28.90 5.74
CA PRO A 97 -0.64 29.57 5.51
C PRO A 97 -1.65 29.27 6.62
N ALA A 98 -2.57 30.21 6.88
CA ALA A 98 -3.53 30.15 7.99
C ALA A 98 -4.38 28.86 8.00
N GLU A 99 -4.57 28.25 6.82
CA GLU A 99 -5.36 27.04 6.59
C GLU A 99 -4.82 25.81 7.34
N VAL A 100 -3.51 25.79 7.61
CA VAL A 100 -2.85 24.66 8.30
C VAL A 100 -2.47 25.02 9.75
N HIS A 101 -2.84 26.19 10.25
CA HIS A 101 -2.59 26.55 11.64
C HIS A 101 -3.47 25.75 12.60
N MET A 102 -2.88 25.28 13.70
CA MET A 102 -3.62 24.62 14.78
C MET A 102 -4.39 25.67 15.59
N THR A 103 -5.70 25.66 15.52
CA THR A 103 -6.55 26.55 16.34
C THR A 103 -6.79 25.95 17.73
N GLU A 104 -7.23 26.79 18.67
CA GLU A 104 -7.57 26.34 20.02
C GLU A 104 -8.69 25.28 20.02
N LYS A 105 -9.67 25.38 19.12
CA LYS A 105 -10.73 24.38 19.00
C LYS A 105 -10.18 23.04 18.46
N MET A 106 -9.34 23.09 17.44
CA MET A 106 -8.69 21.92 16.89
C MET A 106 -7.82 21.23 17.95
N PHE A 107 -7.00 22.03 18.69
CA PHE A 107 -6.15 21.50 19.73
C PHE A 107 -6.96 20.82 20.86
N ALA A 108 -8.00 21.51 21.35
CA ALA A 108 -8.89 20.96 22.39
C ALA A 108 -9.56 19.67 21.95
N TYR A 109 -10.03 19.60 20.69
CA TYR A 109 -10.59 18.40 20.09
C TYR A 109 -9.55 17.26 20.07
N CYS A 110 -8.34 17.53 19.57
CA CYS A 110 -7.26 16.53 19.49
C CYS A 110 -6.90 15.96 20.86
N ILE A 111 -6.83 16.78 21.90
CA ILE A 111 -6.51 16.30 23.26
C ILE A 111 -7.62 15.38 23.78
N LYS A 112 -8.90 15.75 23.63
CA LYS A 112 -10.02 14.90 24.02
C LYS A 112 -10.04 13.57 23.24
N GLU A 113 -9.77 13.61 21.94
CA GLU A 113 -9.69 12.40 21.12
C GLU A 113 -8.51 11.51 21.55
N LEU A 114 -7.34 12.09 21.81
CA LEU A 114 -6.16 11.35 22.30
C LEU A 114 -6.40 10.70 23.65
N GLN A 115 -7.09 11.39 24.57
CA GLN A 115 -7.51 10.83 25.85
C GLN A 115 -8.45 9.64 25.66
N HIS A 116 -9.47 9.78 24.84
CA HIS A 116 -10.38 8.68 24.49
C HIS A 116 -9.64 7.49 23.84
N ARG A 117 -8.70 7.76 22.92
CA ARG A 117 -7.84 6.73 22.33
C ARG A 117 -6.96 6.04 23.38
N ALA A 118 -6.43 6.78 24.36
CA ALA A 118 -5.62 6.22 25.45
C ALA A 118 -6.43 5.27 26.34
N GLU A 119 -7.68 5.59 26.64
CA GLU A 119 -8.61 4.72 27.39
C GLU A 119 -8.90 3.41 26.68
N ASN A 120 -8.94 3.42 25.35
CA ASN A 120 -9.24 2.26 24.53
C ASN A 120 -7.99 1.55 23.97
N TYR A 121 -6.81 2.10 24.19
CA TYR A 121 -5.55 1.63 23.61
C TYR A 121 -5.25 0.15 23.86
N ALA A 122 -5.49 -0.33 25.09
CA ALA A 122 -5.28 -1.73 25.46
C ALA A 122 -6.29 -2.72 24.83
N LYS A 123 -7.39 -2.22 24.28
CA LYS A 123 -8.42 -3.04 23.61
C LYS A 123 -8.09 -3.32 22.14
N LEU A 124 -7.20 -2.50 21.56
CA LEU A 124 -6.78 -2.63 20.18
C LEU A 124 -5.64 -3.65 20.06
N PRO A 125 -5.64 -4.49 19.02
CA PRO A 125 -4.62 -5.52 18.83
C PRO A 125 -3.24 -4.88 18.73
N GLY A 126 -2.30 -5.34 19.58
CA GLY A 126 -0.93 -4.81 19.63
C GLY A 126 -0.83 -3.30 19.91
N GLY A 127 -1.85 -2.68 20.50
CA GLY A 127 -1.89 -1.23 20.67
C GLY A 127 -1.87 -0.49 19.32
N ALA A 128 -2.63 -0.97 18.35
CA ALA A 128 -2.74 -0.35 17.03
C ALA A 128 -3.33 1.06 17.11
N ILE A 129 -2.84 1.96 16.27
CA ILE A 129 -3.25 3.36 16.21
C ILE A 129 -3.57 3.70 14.75
N GLN A 130 -4.78 4.18 14.50
CA GLN A 130 -5.14 4.76 13.21
C GLN A 130 -4.44 6.11 13.03
N VAL A 131 -3.75 6.30 11.90
CA VAL A 131 -2.97 7.51 11.64
C VAL A 131 -3.69 8.44 10.69
N TYR A 132 -4.07 7.95 9.51
CA TYR A 132 -4.73 8.74 8.47
C TYR A 132 -6.03 8.07 8.01
N PRO A 133 -7.01 8.84 7.54
CA PRO A 133 -8.14 8.32 6.78
C PRO A 133 -7.67 7.53 5.56
N GLY A 134 -8.51 6.63 5.07
CA GLY A 134 -8.08 5.60 4.13
C GLY A 134 -7.45 4.41 4.86
N ASP A 135 -7.44 4.48 6.22
CA ASP A 135 -7.15 3.37 7.13
C ASP A 135 -5.70 2.90 7.15
N VAL A 136 -4.81 3.89 7.29
CA VAL A 136 -3.42 3.66 7.67
C VAL A 136 -3.32 3.42 9.17
N TRP A 137 -2.81 2.26 9.57
CA TRP A 137 -2.62 1.87 10.97
C TRP A 137 -1.15 1.62 11.27
N LYS A 138 -0.71 1.94 12.48
CA LYS A 138 0.62 1.63 13.00
C LYS A 138 0.55 0.92 14.34
N SER A 139 1.51 0.04 14.62
CA SER A 139 1.71 -0.57 15.93
C SER A 139 3.18 -0.82 16.20
N ASP A 140 3.64 -0.46 17.39
CA ASP A 140 5.00 -0.73 17.86
C ASP A 140 5.07 -2.00 18.73
N PHE A 141 3.93 -2.65 19.00
CA PHE A 141 3.84 -3.77 19.92
C PHE A 141 3.09 -4.99 19.34
N ALA A 142 2.60 -4.93 18.09
CA ALA A 142 1.92 -6.05 17.46
C ALA A 142 2.83 -7.28 17.30
N VAL A 143 4.11 -7.06 16.99
CA VAL A 143 5.10 -8.12 16.89
C VAL A 143 5.94 -8.14 18.18
N PRO A 144 5.93 -9.25 18.95
CA PRO A 144 6.71 -9.37 20.18
C PRO A 144 8.22 -9.25 19.90
N GLU A 145 8.96 -8.67 20.83
CA GLU A 145 10.42 -8.51 20.72
C GLU A 145 11.16 -9.85 20.51
N ALA A 146 10.66 -10.94 21.11
CA ALA A 146 11.21 -12.27 20.90
C ALA A 146 11.08 -12.71 19.43
N THR A 147 9.93 -12.47 18.79
CA THR A 147 9.69 -12.76 17.37
C THR A 147 10.59 -11.89 16.49
N ARG A 148 10.76 -10.60 16.82
CA ARG A 148 11.69 -9.71 16.12
C ARG A 148 13.13 -10.22 16.14
N ARG A 149 13.62 -10.62 17.30
CA ARG A 149 14.98 -11.19 17.44
C ARG A 149 15.12 -12.48 16.66
N SER A 150 14.11 -13.34 16.72
CA SER A 150 14.10 -14.59 15.93
C SER A 150 14.15 -14.27 14.43
N LEU A 151 13.40 -13.25 13.95
CA LEU A 151 13.46 -12.84 12.55
C LEU A 151 14.88 -12.42 12.14
N ILE A 152 15.53 -11.54 12.92
CA ILE A 152 16.90 -11.09 12.66
C ILE A 152 17.86 -12.30 12.58
N GLU A 153 17.73 -13.26 13.50
CA GLU A 153 18.58 -14.44 13.53
C GLU A 153 18.34 -15.35 12.31
N ARG A 154 17.06 -15.62 11.96
CA ARG A 154 16.70 -16.54 10.88
C ARG A 154 16.86 -15.95 9.47
N VAL A 155 16.91 -14.63 9.34
CA VAL A 155 17.23 -13.95 8.08
C VAL A 155 18.73 -13.91 7.81
N ARG A 156 19.58 -13.95 8.86
CA ARG A 156 21.04 -13.86 8.74
C ARG A 156 21.68 -14.78 7.70
N PRO A 157 21.26 -16.05 7.51
CA PRO A 157 21.83 -16.91 6.46
C PRO A 157 21.59 -16.39 5.04
N LEU A 158 20.52 -15.62 4.81
CA LEU A 158 20.23 -14.98 3.52
C LEU A 158 21.09 -13.74 3.29
N GLU A 159 21.51 -13.06 4.36
CA GLU A 159 22.39 -11.88 4.33
C GLU A 159 23.87 -12.25 4.22
N GLN A 160 24.29 -13.32 4.93
CA GLN A 160 25.67 -13.77 5.02
C GLN A 160 26.05 -14.69 3.85
N VAL A 161 25.85 -14.21 2.63
CA VAL A 161 26.30 -14.88 1.41
C VAL A 161 27.52 -14.15 0.85
N PRO A 162 28.38 -14.82 0.05
CA PRO A 162 29.48 -14.15 -0.64
C PRO A 162 29.00 -12.95 -1.45
N ASP A 163 29.79 -11.88 -1.52
CA ASP A 163 29.37 -10.62 -2.17
C ASP A 163 28.93 -10.80 -3.64
N ASN A 164 29.54 -11.72 -4.35
CA ASN A 164 29.16 -12.07 -5.72
C ASN A 164 27.82 -12.85 -5.83
N LYS A 165 27.26 -13.27 -4.70
CA LYS A 165 25.96 -13.95 -4.61
C LYS A 165 24.88 -13.05 -4.02
N LYS A 166 25.23 -11.87 -3.51
CA LYS A 166 24.26 -10.87 -3.06
C LYS A 166 23.39 -10.43 -4.22
N ASP A 167 22.10 -10.37 -3.97
CA ASP A 167 21.12 -9.97 -4.99
C ASP A 167 20.74 -8.50 -4.78
N TRP A 168 21.56 -7.60 -5.34
CA TRP A 168 21.27 -6.19 -5.32
C TRP A 168 20.13 -5.85 -6.29
N HIS A 169 19.14 -5.13 -5.77
CA HIS A 169 17.98 -4.68 -6.56
C HIS A 169 18.42 -3.84 -7.75
N PRO A 170 18.00 -4.18 -8.99
CA PRO A 170 18.38 -3.42 -10.18
C PRO A 170 18.01 -1.93 -10.05
N GLY A 171 18.97 -1.06 -10.38
CA GLY A 171 18.78 0.39 -10.31
C GLY A 171 18.90 1.02 -8.92
N SER A 172 19.16 0.24 -7.86
CA SER A 172 19.35 0.74 -6.50
C SER A 172 20.76 1.25 -6.17
N ASP A 173 21.66 1.25 -7.14
CA ASP A 173 23.08 1.59 -6.95
C ASP A 173 23.76 0.75 -5.84
N GLY A 174 23.33 -0.52 -5.68
CA GLY A 174 23.85 -1.42 -4.65
C GLY A 174 23.46 -1.01 -3.22
N LYS A 175 22.36 -0.30 -3.05
CA LYS A 175 21.84 0.13 -1.74
C LYS A 175 20.69 -0.75 -1.24
N VAL A 176 19.95 -1.40 -2.13
CA VAL A 176 18.83 -2.30 -1.76
C VAL A 176 19.24 -3.73 -2.01
N LEU A 177 19.32 -4.54 -0.95
CA LEU A 177 19.61 -5.96 -1.00
C LEU A 177 18.30 -6.74 -0.91
N ASP A 178 17.96 -7.46 -1.99
CA ASP A 178 16.80 -8.34 -2.05
C ASP A 178 17.18 -9.70 -1.43
N LEU A 179 16.50 -10.09 -0.36
CA LEU A 179 16.68 -11.39 0.29
C LEU A 179 15.61 -12.40 -0.18
N VAL A 180 14.35 -11.92 -0.27
CA VAL A 180 13.22 -12.61 -0.89
C VAL A 180 12.45 -11.58 -1.68
N HIS A 181 12.45 -11.69 -3.01
CA HIS A 181 11.80 -10.72 -3.87
C HIS A 181 10.83 -11.41 -4.84
N PRO A 182 9.54 -11.00 -4.90
CA PRO A 182 8.53 -11.70 -5.71
C PRO A 182 8.75 -11.59 -7.22
N SER A 183 9.53 -10.63 -7.70
CA SER A 183 9.89 -10.50 -9.11
C SER A 183 10.98 -11.49 -9.57
N LEU A 184 11.63 -12.21 -8.65
CA LEU A 184 12.55 -13.26 -9.01
C LEU A 184 11.77 -14.59 -9.09
N PHE A 185 11.90 -15.34 -10.18
CA PHE A 185 11.09 -16.53 -10.50
C PHE A 185 9.57 -16.27 -10.42
N PRO A 186 9.03 -15.21 -11.05
CA PRO A 186 7.59 -14.99 -11.10
C PRO A 186 6.90 -16.06 -11.95
N LEU A 187 5.58 -16.08 -11.96
CA LEU A 187 4.86 -16.74 -13.06
C LEU A 187 5.22 -16.00 -14.36
N ILE A 188 5.66 -16.77 -15.37
CA ILE A 188 5.95 -16.30 -16.73
C ILE A 188 4.98 -17.04 -17.67
N TYR A 189 3.96 -16.33 -18.16
CA TYR A 189 3.00 -16.92 -19.09
C TYR A 189 3.70 -17.38 -20.37
N GLY A 190 3.38 -18.59 -20.82
CA GLY A 190 4.04 -19.24 -21.97
C GLY A 190 5.34 -19.98 -21.64
N THR A 191 5.81 -19.92 -20.37
CA THR A 191 7.05 -20.60 -19.93
C THR A 191 6.85 -21.42 -18.66
N SER A 192 6.28 -20.80 -17.61
CA SER A 192 6.02 -21.46 -16.33
C SER A 192 5.08 -22.65 -16.52
N LYS A 193 5.29 -23.70 -15.71
CA LYS A 193 4.42 -24.87 -15.70
C LYS A 193 3.41 -24.77 -14.57
N ILE A 194 2.15 -25.03 -14.89
CA ILE A 194 1.03 -24.99 -13.98
C ILE A 194 0.36 -26.35 -13.86
N LEU A 195 -0.01 -26.73 -12.66
CA LEU A 195 -0.73 -27.96 -12.40
C LEU A 195 -2.16 -27.86 -12.99
N PRO A 196 -2.71 -28.95 -13.56
CA PRO A 196 -4.03 -28.94 -14.12
C PRO A 196 -5.13 -28.72 -13.06
N VAL A 197 -6.22 -28.10 -13.44
CA VAL A 197 -7.40 -27.94 -12.57
C VAL A 197 -7.87 -29.31 -12.07
N GLY A 198 -8.12 -29.43 -10.77
CA GLY A 198 -8.48 -30.68 -10.11
C GLY A 198 -7.29 -31.48 -9.58
N ALA A 199 -6.06 -31.12 -9.92
CA ALA A 199 -4.87 -31.74 -9.33
C ALA A 199 -4.68 -31.35 -7.85
N ALA A 200 -3.99 -32.20 -7.09
CA ALA A 200 -3.54 -31.83 -5.74
C ALA A 200 -2.54 -30.66 -5.84
N ALA A 201 -2.74 -29.61 -5.04
CA ALA A 201 -1.83 -28.49 -4.96
C ALA A 201 -0.45 -28.89 -4.40
N THR A 202 0.57 -28.07 -4.59
CA THR A 202 1.87 -28.25 -3.94
C THR A 202 1.76 -28.02 -2.43
N THR A 203 2.65 -28.66 -1.68
CA THR A 203 2.80 -28.45 -0.23
C THR A 203 4.24 -28.07 0.12
N LEU A 204 4.50 -27.66 1.35
CA LEU A 204 5.87 -27.37 1.81
C LEU A 204 6.79 -28.59 1.74
N ASP A 205 6.26 -29.79 1.89
CA ASP A 205 7.04 -31.01 1.97
C ASP A 205 7.33 -31.61 0.58
N ASP A 206 6.44 -31.43 -0.41
CA ASP A 206 6.56 -32.03 -1.74
C ASP A 206 6.95 -31.06 -2.86
N CYS A 207 6.82 -29.75 -2.67
CA CYS A 207 6.96 -28.75 -3.73
C CYS A 207 8.27 -28.89 -4.53
N ALA A 208 9.41 -29.01 -3.85
CA ALA A 208 10.71 -29.13 -4.51
C ALA A 208 10.82 -30.42 -5.35
N SER A 209 10.20 -31.51 -4.90
CA SER A 209 10.19 -32.79 -5.64
C SER A 209 9.25 -32.79 -6.83
N ARG A 210 8.33 -31.81 -6.93
CA ARG A 210 7.38 -31.60 -8.01
C ARG A 210 7.85 -30.56 -9.02
N CYS A 211 9.05 -30.00 -8.85
CA CYS A 211 9.64 -29.07 -9.80
C CYS A 211 9.59 -29.63 -11.22
N GLY A 212 9.01 -28.85 -12.15
CA GLY A 212 8.83 -29.27 -13.54
C GLY A 212 7.53 -30.02 -13.84
N GLU A 213 6.70 -30.32 -12.84
CA GLU A 213 5.35 -30.87 -13.07
C GLU A 213 4.41 -29.83 -13.68
N GLY A 214 3.37 -30.32 -14.37
CA GLY A 214 2.33 -29.51 -14.97
C GLY A 214 2.55 -29.22 -16.44
N GLU A 215 1.66 -28.42 -17.00
CA GLU A 215 1.65 -27.99 -18.40
C GLU A 215 2.16 -26.55 -18.51
N VAL A 216 2.75 -26.20 -19.66
CA VAL A 216 3.16 -24.83 -19.92
C VAL A 216 1.93 -23.91 -19.88
N THR A 217 2.03 -22.82 -19.13
CA THR A 217 0.95 -21.83 -19.02
C THR A 217 0.62 -21.22 -20.38
N VAL A 218 -0.67 -21.06 -20.65
CA VAL A 218 -1.13 -20.36 -21.85
C VAL A 218 -1.01 -18.85 -21.62
N VAL A 219 -0.53 -18.09 -22.61
CA VAL A 219 -0.55 -16.63 -22.57
C VAL A 219 -2.00 -16.16 -22.67
N PRO A 220 -2.59 -15.57 -21.62
CA PRO A 220 -3.97 -15.14 -21.66
C PRO A 220 -4.10 -13.90 -22.56
N PRO A 221 -5.24 -13.73 -23.28
CA PRO A 221 -5.50 -12.49 -23.97
C PRO A 221 -5.65 -11.35 -22.95
N LEU A 222 -5.09 -10.18 -23.28
CA LEU A 222 -5.35 -8.99 -22.50
C LEU A 222 -6.83 -8.61 -22.56
N PRO A 223 -7.42 -8.10 -21.49
CA PRO A 223 -8.76 -7.54 -21.52
C PRO A 223 -8.87 -6.42 -22.57
N PRO A 224 -10.04 -6.16 -23.15
CA PRO A 224 -10.20 -5.00 -24.02
C PRO A 224 -9.96 -3.72 -23.23
N PRO A 225 -9.40 -2.67 -23.86
CA PRO A 225 -9.25 -1.38 -23.21
C PRO A 225 -10.63 -0.87 -22.76
N PRO A 226 -10.70 -0.09 -21.67
CA PRO A 226 -11.95 0.54 -21.27
C PRO A 226 -12.48 1.40 -22.43
N PRO A 227 -13.80 1.55 -22.57
CA PRO A 227 -14.35 2.42 -23.60
C PRO A 227 -13.81 3.84 -23.42
N PRO A 228 -13.51 4.57 -24.51
CA PRO A 228 -13.03 5.94 -24.43
C PRO A 228 -14.04 6.78 -23.64
N GLY A 229 -13.53 7.56 -22.70
CA GLY A 229 -14.33 8.50 -21.94
C GLY A 229 -15.00 9.56 -22.86
N PRO A 230 -15.91 10.38 -22.33
CA PRO A 230 -16.55 11.45 -23.10
C PRO A 230 -15.49 12.34 -23.77
N HIS A 231 -15.71 12.74 -25.02
CA HIS A 231 -14.76 13.51 -25.85
C HIS A 231 -14.34 14.86 -25.27
N TRP A 232 -15.04 15.38 -24.28
CA TRP A 232 -14.78 16.65 -23.60
C TRP A 232 -13.86 16.52 -22.38
N ARG A 233 -13.46 15.29 -21.99
CA ARG A 233 -12.46 15.06 -20.95
C ARG A 233 -11.07 14.86 -21.56
N PRO A 234 -10.00 15.36 -20.90
CA PRO A 234 -8.65 15.02 -21.32
C PRO A 234 -8.50 13.50 -21.43
N GLN A 235 -8.03 13.01 -22.57
CA GLN A 235 -7.74 11.59 -22.72
C GLN A 235 -6.51 11.27 -21.87
N THR A 236 -6.73 10.61 -20.73
CA THR A 236 -5.61 10.04 -19.97
C THR A 236 -4.96 8.93 -20.79
N PRO A 237 -3.63 8.77 -20.71
CA PRO A 237 -2.96 7.65 -21.37
C PRO A 237 -3.64 6.32 -21.02
N GLU A 238 -3.79 5.44 -22.01
CA GLU A 238 -4.37 4.12 -21.76
C GLU A 238 -3.57 3.42 -20.66
N HIS A 239 -4.21 3.25 -19.51
CA HIS A 239 -3.66 2.54 -18.39
C HIS A 239 -4.16 1.10 -18.41
N PHE A 240 -3.24 0.15 -18.44
CA PHE A 240 -3.57 -1.27 -18.51
C PHE A 240 -3.12 -1.96 -17.22
N PRO A 241 -4.06 -2.25 -16.27
CA PRO A 241 -3.68 -2.75 -14.95
C PRO A 241 -3.36 -4.25 -14.90
N TYR A 242 -3.34 -4.94 -16.04
CA TYR A 242 -3.07 -6.37 -16.15
C TYR A 242 -1.82 -6.67 -16.99
N SER A 243 -1.06 -7.70 -16.59
CA SER A 243 0.03 -8.28 -17.38
C SER A 243 -0.37 -9.64 -17.94
N ASN A 244 -0.13 -9.87 -19.22
CA ASN A 244 -0.21 -11.21 -19.83
C ASN A 244 1.17 -11.88 -19.96
N LYS A 245 2.19 -11.30 -19.32
CA LYS A 245 3.57 -11.81 -19.33
C LYS A 245 3.97 -12.36 -17.97
N PHE A 246 3.70 -11.59 -16.89
CA PHE A 246 4.20 -11.87 -15.56
C PHE A 246 3.12 -11.75 -14.48
N GLN A 247 3.31 -12.53 -13.40
CA GLN A 247 2.55 -12.36 -12.16
C GLN A 247 3.40 -12.77 -10.97
N TRP A 248 3.35 -12.02 -9.86
CA TRP A 248 3.93 -12.45 -8.59
C TRP A 248 3.13 -13.62 -8.02
N LEU A 249 3.83 -14.55 -7.39
CA LEU A 249 3.23 -15.75 -6.81
C LEU A 249 3.04 -15.59 -5.29
N PRO A 250 1.81 -15.48 -4.79
CA PRO A 250 1.55 -15.58 -3.36
C PRO A 250 1.72 -17.01 -2.85
N CYS A 251 1.99 -17.17 -1.57
CA CYS A 251 1.83 -18.42 -0.85
C CYS A 251 0.42 -18.51 -0.24
N GLU A 252 -0.03 -19.73 0.01
CA GLU A 252 -1.30 -20.02 0.70
C GLU A 252 -1.07 -20.06 2.21
N VAL A 253 -1.90 -19.35 2.97
CA VAL A 253 -1.82 -19.26 4.44
C VAL A 253 -3.14 -19.71 5.04
N ASP A 254 -3.13 -20.86 5.69
CA ASP A 254 -4.27 -21.37 6.44
C ASP A 254 -4.44 -20.61 7.75
N ILE A 255 -5.57 -19.95 7.93
CA ILE A 255 -5.95 -19.23 9.15
C ILE A 255 -7.16 -19.87 9.86
N SER A 256 -7.56 -21.07 9.46
CA SER A 256 -8.68 -21.79 10.07
C SER A 256 -8.37 -22.30 11.48
N GLY A 257 -7.09 -22.57 11.75
CA GLY A 257 -6.59 -23.04 13.04
C GLY A 257 -6.50 -21.96 14.11
N GLU A 258 -5.82 -22.27 15.21
CA GLU A 258 -5.53 -21.32 16.29
C GLU A 258 -4.50 -20.29 15.86
N LYS A 259 -3.47 -20.73 15.09
CA LYS A 259 -2.43 -19.89 14.50
C LYS A 259 -2.43 -20.03 12.98
N PRO A 260 -2.03 -18.98 12.24
CA PRO A 260 -1.85 -19.07 10.81
C PRO A 260 -0.72 -20.06 10.47
N LYS A 261 -0.89 -20.77 9.36
CA LYS A 261 0.09 -21.72 8.83
C LYS A 261 0.32 -21.48 7.34
N ILE A 262 1.55 -21.30 6.94
CA ILE A 262 1.95 -21.26 5.53
C ILE A 262 1.94 -22.71 5.03
N VAL A 263 1.07 -23.00 4.05
CA VAL A 263 0.85 -24.37 3.58
C VAL A 263 1.44 -24.65 2.21
N THR A 264 1.84 -23.61 1.46
CA THR A 264 2.61 -23.72 0.23
C THR A 264 3.89 -22.88 0.32
N TYR A 265 4.87 -23.12 -0.56
CA TYR A 265 6.16 -22.44 -0.43
C TYR A 265 6.07 -20.92 -0.68
N ILE A 266 6.87 -20.16 0.05
CA ILE A 266 7.14 -18.75 -0.24
C ILE A 266 8.08 -18.71 -1.45
N ASN A 267 7.67 -18.00 -2.51
CA ASN A 267 8.50 -17.88 -3.71
C ASN A 267 9.89 -17.33 -3.35
N ASN A 268 10.93 -18.00 -3.82
CA ASN A 268 12.36 -17.74 -3.54
C ASN A 268 12.88 -18.07 -2.12
N LEU A 269 12.07 -18.62 -1.24
CA LEU A 269 12.51 -19.09 0.08
C LEU A 269 12.37 -20.60 0.17
N HIS A 270 13.51 -21.33 0.22
CA HIS A 270 13.51 -22.79 0.23
C HIS A 270 12.90 -23.34 1.52
N PRO A 271 11.79 -24.13 1.48
CA PRO A 271 11.03 -24.49 2.67
C PRO A 271 11.78 -25.43 3.62
N LYS A 272 12.69 -26.29 3.11
CA LYS A 272 13.49 -27.19 3.94
C LYS A 272 14.66 -26.47 4.60
N HIS A 273 15.36 -25.59 3.85
CA HIS A 273 16.55 -24.88 4.35
C HIS A 273 16.20 -23.77 5.34
N HIS A 274 15.03 -23.15 5.20
CA HIS A 274 14.61 -22.00 6.00
C HIS A 274 13.34 -22.27 6.80
N ARG A 275 13.10 -23.52 7.21
CA ARG A 275 11.87 -23.93 7.91
C ARG A 275 11.55 -23.06 9.13
N GLU A 276 12.56 -22.72 9.91
CA GLU A 276 12.39 -21.88 11.09
C GLU A 276 12.03 -20.42 10.74
N LEU A 277 12.48 -19.90 9.59
CA LEU A 277 12.08 -18.58 9.10
C LEU A 277 10.60 -18.58 8.68
N TYR A 278 10.09 -19.68 8.10
CA TYR A 278 8.64 -19.81 7.85
C TYR A 278 7.84 -19.66 9.13
N THR A 279 8.23 -20.33 10.22
CA THR A 279 7.52 -20.21 11.49
C THR A 279 7.53 -18.79 12.04
N VAL A 280 8.64 -18.07 11.91
CA VAL A 280 8.72 -16.66 12.34
C VAL A 280 7.85 -15.75 11.45
N ILE A 281 7.79 -16.01 10.14
CA ILE A 281 6.90 -15.28 9.23
C ILE A 281 5.43 -15.57 9.57
N GLU A 282 5.06 -16.81 9.94
CA GLU A 282 3.73 -17.17 10.43
C GLU A 282 3.34 -16.34 11.66
N ASP A 283 4.23 -16.18 12.65
CA ASP A 283 3.99 -15.37 13.84
C ASP A 283 3.80 -13.87 13.50
N ILE A 284 4.49 -13.37 12.47
CA ILE A 284 4.32 -11.98 12.01
C ILE A 284 3.02 -11.83 11.21
N ILE A 285 2.62 -12.83 10.42
CA ILE A 285 1.30 -12.85 9.76
C ILE A 285 0.19 -12.87 10.82
N GLU A 286 0.35 -13.62 11.92
CA GLU A 286 -0.57 -13.61 13.06
C GLU A 286 -0.75 -12.20 13.62
N ALA A 287 0.34 -11.44 13.76
CA ALA A 287 0.30 -10.04 14.19
C ALA A 287 -0.31 -9.09 13.16
N ALA A 288 -0.12 -9.37 11.86
CA ALA A 288 -0.63 -8.53 10.77
C ALA A 288 -2.13 -8.70 10.52
N ILE A 289 -2.70 -9.89 10.69
CA ILE A 289 -4.12 -10.19 10.45
C ILE A 289 -5.05 -9.20 11.17
N PRO A 290 -4.95 -8.96 12.48
CA PRO A 290 -5.84 -8.04 13.16
C PRO A 290 -5.71 -6.58 12.68
N LEU A 291 -4.51 -6.18 12.21
CA LEU A 291 -4.30 -4.85 11.66
C LEU A 291 -4.87 -4.73 10.24
N TRP A 292 -4.76 -5.78 9.40
CA TRP A 292 -5.45 -5.85 8.11
C TRP A 292 -6.97 -5.80 8.28
N GLU A 293 -7.52 -6.47 9.31
CA GLU A 293 -8.94 -6.39 9.64
C GLU A 293 -9.37 -4.96 9.98
N LEU A 294 -8.55 -4.21 10.74
CA LEU A 294 -8.77 -2.79 11.00
C LEU A 294 -8.69 -1.95 9.72
N THR A 295 -7.65 -2.18 8.90
CA THR A 295 -7.42 -1.47 7.63
C THR A 295 -8.57 -1.68 6.63
N LEU A 296 -9.12 -2.88 6.54
CA LEU A 296 -10.13 -3.24 5.53
C LEU A 296 -11.58 -3.09 6.01
N SER A 297 -11.84 -3.01 7.32
CA SER A 297 -13.19 -2.91 7.89
C SER A 297 -14.02 -1.77 7.31
N PRO A 298 -13.53 -0.53 7.18
CA PRO A 298 -14.29 0.57 6.61
C PRO A 298 -14.66 0.33 5.14
N HIS A 299 -13.75 -0.28 4.38
CA HIS A 299 -13.95 -0.57 2.96
C HIS A 299 -14.93 -1.73 2.71
N HIS A 300 -15.04 -2.66 3.66
CA HIS A 300 -15.96 -3.81 3.55
C HIS A 300 -17.43 -3.39 3.79
N ASN A 301 -17.65 -2.52 4.77
CA ASN A 301 -19.00 -2.14 5.20
C ASN A 301 -19.48 -0.82 4.58
N SER A 302 -18.61 -0.14 3.83
CA SER A 302 -18.89 1.13 3.10
C SER A 302 -19.67 2.19 3.91
N PRO A 303 -19.37 2.44 5.20
CA PRO A 303 -19.91 3.62 5.85
C PRO A 303 -19.25 4.87 5.24
N ASP A 304 -20.02 5.94 5.09
CA ASP A 304 -19.45 7.24 4.81
C ASP A 304 -18.43 7.58 5.91
N PRO A 305 -17.21 7.99 5.55
CA PRO A 305 -16.20 8.31 6.54
C PRO A 305 -16.67 9.49 7.40
N VAL A 306 -16.67 9.30 8.70
CA VAL A 306 -16.99 10.37 9.64
C VAL A 306 -15.81 11.34 9.67
N ARG A 307 -16.10 12.64 9.49
CA ARG A 307 -15.12 13.72 9.47
C ARG A 307 -15.11 14.45 10.80
N ARG A 308 -13.91 14.86 11.25
CA ARG A 308 -13.71 15.73 12.42
C ARG A 308 -14.06 17.18 12.08
N VAL A 309 -13.75 17.56 10.86
CA VAL A 309 -14.00 18.89 10.31
C VAL A 309 -14.84 18.74 9.05
N VAL A 310 -16.08 19.20 9.11
CA VAL A 310 -17.05 19.11 8.01
C VAL A 310 -17.13 20.45 7.30
N PHE A 311 -17.07 20.44 5.96
CA PHE A 311 -17.29 21.61 5.13
C PHE A 311 -18.34 21.27 4.08
N ARG A 312 -19.49 21.93 4.14
CA ARG A 312 -20.63 21.70 3.22
C ARG A 312 -21.10 22.98 2.55
N GLU A 313 -20.65 24.11 3.03
CA GLU A 313 -21.06 25.41 2.53
C GLU A 313 -19.92 26.42 2.72
N ALA A 314 -19.62 27.17 1.68
CA ALA A 314 -18.61 28.22 1.71
C ALA A 314 -19.24 29.51 2.25
N HIS A 315 -18.75 29.98 3.39
CA HIS A 315 -19.10 31.26 3.99
C HIS A 315 -17.89 32.16 4.01
N TYR A 316 -18.11 33.46 3.89
CA TYR A 316 -17.04 34.46 3.81
C TYR A 316 -17.24 35.56 4.86
N ASP A 317 -16.11 36.08 5.38
CA ASP A 317 -16.03 37.24 6.26
C ASP A 317 -14.63 37.91 6.11
N PRO A 318 -14.54 39.13 5.51
CA PRO A 318 -15.61 39.90 4.91
C PRO A 318 -16.20 39.23 3.66
N ASP A 319 -17.46 39.45 3.43
CA ASP A 319 -18.17 39.11 2.21
C ASP A 319 -18.81 40.37 1.62
N PRO A 320 -18.28 40.89 0.50
CA PRO A 320 -18.82 42.12 -0.11
C PRO A 320 -20.30 42.03 -0.51
N GLU A 321 -20.79 40.86 -0.91
CA GLU A 321 -22.19 40.67 -1.29
C GLU A 321 -23.18 40.88 -0.13
N ASN A 322 -22.73 40.81 1.11
CA ASN A 322 -23.54 41.11 2.28
C ASN A 322 -23.69 42.62 2.52
N THR A 323 -22.86 43.47 1.91
CA THR A 323 -22.79 44.91 2.15
C THR A 323 -23.07 45.75 0.92
N GLU A 324 -22.88 45.18 -0.27
CA GLU A 324 -23.05 45.85 -1.54
C GLU A 324 -24.04 45.08 -2.41
N THR A 325 -24.79 45.82 -3.26
CA THR A 325 -25.74 45.22 -4.18
C THR A 325 -25.05 44.91 -5.51
N TYR A 326 -25.29 43.72 -6.05
CA TYR A 326 -24.80 43.37 -7.39
C TYR A 326 -25.21 44.42 -8.42
N PRO A 327 -24.31 44.90 -9.30
CA PRO A 327 -24.62 45.93 -10.26
C PRO A 327 -25.80 45.53 -11.16
N GLU A 328 -26.84 46.33 -11.17
CA GLU A 328 -27.94 46.21 -12.13
C GLU A 328 -27.69 47.17 -13.29
N GLN A 329 -28.10 46.81 -14.52
CA GLN A 329 -27.97 47.67 -15.68
C GLN A 329 -29.00 48.80 -15.61
N ASP A 330 -28.53 50.05 -15.69
CA ASP A 330 -29.42 51.22 -15.76
C ASP A 330 -30.10 51.29 -17.13
N GLU A 331 -31.34 51.87 -17.19
CA GLU A 331 -32.15 51.89 -18.42
C GLU A 331 -31.45 52.57 -19.61
N ASP A 332 -30.54 53.51 -19.36
CA ASP A 332 -29.81 54.28 -20.38
C ASP A 332 -28.33 53.93 -20.47
N GLU A 333 -27.87 52.86 -19.79
CA GLU A 333 -26.48 52.45 -19.73
C GLU A 333 -26.07 51.59 -20.95
N ASP A 334 -24.91 51.91 -21.53
CA ASP A 334 -24.30 51.06 -22.56
C ASP A 334 -23.94 49.69 -22.00
N GLU A 335 -24.19 48.66 -22.78
CA GLU A 335 -23.93 47.28 -22.40
C GLU A 335 -22.44 47.04 -22.02
N ALA A 336 -21.52 47.74 -22.69
CA ALA A 336 -20.09 47.64 -22.39
C ALA A 336 -19.72 48.28 -21.04
N ASP A 337 -20.36 49.42 -20.70
CA ASP A 337 -20.14 50.09 -19.41
C ASP A 337 -20.73 49.25 -18.25
N TYR A 338 -21.89 48.65 -18.47
CA TYR A 338 -22.50 47.72 -17.53
C TYR A 338 -21.58 46.54 -17.23
N TYR A 339 -21.08 45.83 -18.26
CA TYR A 339 -20.17 44.69 -18.06
C TYR A 339 -18.86 45.10 -17.40
N ALA A 340 -18.32 46.28 -17.70
CA ALA A 340 -17.12 46.78 -17.01
C ALA A 340 -17.36 47.01 -15.50
N ARG A 341 -18.56 47.45 -15.09
CA ARG A 341 -18.93 47.59 -13.68
C ARG A 341 -19.13 46.24 -13.01
N VAL A 342 -19.72 45.30 -13.72
CA VAL A 342 -19.87 43.92 -13.22
C VAL A 342 -18.50 43.30 -12.99
N GLU A 343 -17.60 43.37 -13.99
CA GLU A 343 -16.23 42.83 -13.88
C GLU A 343 -15.45 43.46 -12.72
N ALA A 344 -15.52 44.79 -12.57
CA ALA A 344 -14.87 45.48 -11.45
C ALA A 344 -15.47 45.10 -10.07
N PHE A 345 -16.76 44.82 -10.00
CA PHE A 345 -17.41 44.35 -8.78
C PHE A 345 -16.99 42.92 -8.45
N GLU A 346 -16.94 42.05 -9.44
CA GLU A 346 -16.50 40.65 -9.28
C GLU A 346 -15.02 40.58 -8.86
N GLU A 347 -14.12 41.35 -9.50
CA GLU A 347 -12.71 41.47 -9.12
C GLU A 347 -12.57 41.98 -7.68
N TRP A 348 -13.36 42.99 -7.30
CA TRP A 348 -13.35 43.50 -5.92
C TRP A 348 -13.87 42.45 -4.92
N CYS A 349 -14.90 41.67 -5.28
CA CYS A 349 -15.37 40.56 -4.45
C CYS A 349 -14.30 39.49 -4.26
N GLU A 350 -13.60 39.10 -5.32
CA GLU A 350 -12.51 38.13 -5.26
C GLU A 350 -11.37 38.61 -4.35
N ASP A 351 -10.96 39.86 -4.50
CA ASP A 351 -9.88 40.44 -3.70
C ASP A 351 -10.25 40.60 -2.21
N THR A 352 -11.53 40.78 -1.92
CA THR A 352 -11.98 41.12 -0.56
C THR A 352 -12.46 39.92 0.23
N ARG A 353 -13.10 38.96 -0.40
CA ARG A 353 -13.63 37.76 0.27
C ARG A 353 -12.56 36.99 1.00
N ARG A 354 -12.87 36.55 2.21
CA ARG A 354 -12.04 35.59 2.96
C ARG A 354 -12.92 34.46 3.42
N VAL A 355 -12.55 33.21 3.05
CA VAL A 355 -13.33 32.05 3.44
C VAL A 355 -13.26 31.85 4.96
N ILE A 356 -14.40 31.58 5.56
CA ILE A 356 -14.47 31.16 6.96
C ILE A 356 -14.04 29.70 7.01
N LEU A 357 -12.80 29.47 7.46
CA LEU A 357 -12.23 28.13 7.54
C LEU A 357 -13.02 27.26 8.53
N PRO A 358 -13.38 26.02 8.18
CA PRO A 358 -14.18 25.16 9.02
C PRO A 358 -13.44 24.76 10.30
N GLU A 359 -14.18 24.68 11.41
CA GLU A 359 -13.68 24.25 12.71
C GLU A 359 -14.32 22.93 13.13
N PRO A 360 -13.63 22.10 13.95
CA PRO A 360 -14.28 20.95 14.54
C PRO A 360 -15.36 21.38 15.54
N GLY A 361 -16.39 20.55 15.67
CA GLY A 361 -17.36 20.67 16.75
C GLY A 361 -16.79 20.25 18.11
N GLU A 362 -17.68 20.02 19.08
CA GLU A 362 -17.28 19.33 20.32
C GLU A 362 -16.88 17.87 20.00
N PHE A 363 -15.87 17.39 20.72
CA PHE A 363 -15.42 16.01 20.51
C PHE A 363 -16.53 15.02 20.93
N GLU A 364 -16.89 14.18 19.99
CA GLU A 364 -17.67 12.97 20.19
C GLU A 364 -16.88 11.77 19.65
N PRO A 365 -16.88 10.61 20.36
CA PRO A 365 -16.24 9.43 19.82
C PRO A 365 -16.80 9.06 18.46
N LEU A 366 -15.92 8.92 17.47
CA LEU A 366 -16.34 8.51 16.12
C LEU A 366 -16.91 7.07 16.19
N PRO A 367 -17.99 6.78 15.47
CA PRO A 367 -18.54 5.43 15.41
C PRO A 367 -17.51 4.48 14.79
N GLU A 368 -17.23 3.38 15.49
CA GLU A 368 -16.37 2.33 14.93
C GLU A 368 -17.16 1.53 13.87
N PRO A 369 -16.57 1.32 12.67
CA PRO A 369 -17.20 0.44 11.70
C PRO A 369 -17.24 -0.99 12.25
N PRO A 370 -18.24 -1.81 11.85
CA PRO A 370 -18.26 -3.22 12.19
C PRO A 370 -16.94 -3.87 11.77
N ARG A 371 -16.29 -4.55 12.72
CA ARG A 371 -14.99 -5.18 12.46
C ARG A 371 -15.14 -6.34 11.48
N LEU A 372 -14.35 -6.30 10.44
CA LEU A 372 -14.13 -7.44 9.57
C LEU A 372 -13.37 -8.52 10.35
N CYS A 373 -13.72 -9.78 10.12
CA CYS A 373 -12.95 -10.91 10.60
C CYS A 373 -12.57 -11.81 9.42
N LEU A 374 -11.32 -11.73 8.99
CA LEU A 374 -10.79 -12.48 7.84
C LEU A 374 -11.00 -13.99 8.01
N LYS A 375 -10.88 -14.50 9.25
CA LYS A 375 -11.05 -15.92 9.54
C LYS A 375 -12.49 -16.38 9.29
N THR A 376 -13.50 -15.69 9.80
CA THR A 376 -14.90 -16.10 9.67
C THR A 376 -15.46 -15.85 8.29
N GLU A 377 -15.07 -14.77 7.64
CA GLU A 377 -15.57 -14.44 6.31
C GLU A 377 -14.99 -15.38 5.23
N TRP A 378 -13.68 -15.62 5.28
CA TRP A 378 -12.99 -16.40 4.25
C TRP A 378 -12.13 -17.55 4.78
N GLY A 379 -11.42 -17.35 5.89
CA GLY A 379 -10.38 -18.27 6.37
C GLY A 379 -10.88 -19.67 6.74
N LEU A 380 -12.15 -19.81 7.13
CA LEU A 380 -12.76 -21.13 7.37
C LEU A 380 -13.13 -21.87 6.07
N LYS A 381 -13.18 -21.18 4.94
CA LYS A 381 -13.56 -21.73 3.63
C LYS A 381 -12.35 -22.02 2.75
N ARG A 382 -11.31 -21.18 2.84
CA ARG A 382 -10.08 -21.28 2.04
C ARG A 382 -8.92 -20.55 2.72
N PRO A 383 -7.66 -20.88 2.40
CA PRO A 383 -6.52 -20.09 2.85
C PRO A 383 -6.57 -18.65 2.33
N LEU A 384 -5.90 -17.74 3.03
CA LEU A 384 -5.53 -16.44 2.51
C LEU A 384 -4.31 -16.60 1.58
N GLN A 385 -4.17 -15.68 0.63
CA GLN A 385 -3.00 -15.60 -0.25
C GLN A 385 -2.15 -14.40 0.16
N VAL A 386 -0.85 -14.63 0.42
CA VAL A 386 0.08 -13.59 0.88
C VAL A 386 1.35 -13.64 0.03
N ILE A 387 1.76 -12.47 -0.51
CA ILE A 387 3.06 -12.30 -1.15
C ILE A 387 4.05 -11.81 -0.10
N VAL A 388 5.22 -12.44 -0.03
CA VAL A 388 6.25 -12.14 0.96
C VAL A 388 7.45 -11.49 0.29
N LYS A 389 7.95 -10.37 0.87
CA LYS A 389 9.17 -9.70 0.45
C LYS A 389 10.05 -9.41 1.67
N LEU A 390 11.33 -9.77 1.59
CA LEU A 390 12.37 -9.42 2.54
C LEU A 390 13.42 -8.58 1.83
N ALA A 391 13.71 -7.39 2.32
CA ALA A 391 14.68 -6.48 1.72
C ALA A 391 15.37 -5.62 2.77
N ASN A 392 16.64 -5.31 2.52
CA ASN A 392 17.44 -4.39 3.32
C ASN A 392 17.82 -3.18 2.48
N ILE A 393 17.74 -1.98 3.05
CA ILE A 393 18.47 -0.83 2.54
C ILE A 393 19.75 -0.74 3.36
N GLU A 394 20.92 -0.82 2.67
CA GLU A 394 22.25 -0.81 3.27
C GLU A 394 22.99 0.44 2.79
N LEU A 395 23.41 1.29 3.74
CA LEU A 395 24.17 2.51 3.46
C LEU A 395 25.61 2.34 3.95
N THR A 396 26.54 2.87 3.17
CA THR A 396 27.98 2.86 3.47
C THR A 396 28.52 4.27 3.47
N PRO A 397 29.70 4.53 4.07
CA PRO A 397 30.34 5.83 3.97
C PRO A 397 30.55 6.33 2.53
N ASP A 398 30.72 5.42 1.58
CA ASP A 398 30.83 5.76 0.14
C ASP A 398 29.48 6.03 -0.52
N LYS A 399 28.38 5.51 0.05
CA LYS A 399 27.00 5.68 -0.40
C LYS A 399 26.11 6.00 0.80
N PRO A 400 26.25 7.22 1.38
CA PRO A 400 25.67 7.55 2.68
C PRO A 400 24.19 7.89 2.64
N GLU A 401 23.58 8.05 1.46
CA GLU A 401 22.21 8.54 1.29
C GLU A 401 21.35 7.57 0.49
N TYR A 402 20.09 7.47 0.86
CA TYR A 402 19.03 6.84 0.08
C TYR A 402 18.06 7.93 -0.38
N GLU A 403 17.89 8.06 -1.68
CA GLU A 403 17.15 9.17 -2.31
C GLU A 403 15.63 9.05 -2.18
N GLY A 404 15.15 7.97 -1.58
CA GLY A 404 13.71 7.66 -1.48
C GLY A 404 13.21 6.80 -2.63
N GLY A 405 11.93 6.46 -2.56
CA GLY A 405 11.21 5.72 -3.59
C GLY A 405 10.35 6.63 -4.48
N THR A 406 9.64 6.03 -5.43
CA THR A 406 8.60 6.70 -6.21
C THR A 406 7.23 6.47 -5.59
N TRP A 407 6.25 7.35 -5.89
CA TRP A 407 4.85 7.13 -5.55
C TRP A 407 4.32 5.91 -6.31
N HIS A 408 3.76 4.94 -5.61
CA HIS A 408 3.23 3.72 -6.22
C HIS A 408 2.19 3.03 -5.35
N VAL A 409 1.50 2.08 -5.92
CA VAL A 409 0.73 1.04 -5.24
C VAL A 409 1.38 -0.31 -5.50
N GLU A 410 1.02 -1.34 -4.74
CA GLU A 410 1.64 -2.65 -4.87
C GLU A 410 1.00 -3.51 -5.98
N GLY A 411 1.85 -4.17 -6.73
CA GLY A 411 1.46 -5.15 -7.73
C GLY A 411 0.78 -4.61 -8.98
N MET A 412 0.13 -5.50 -9.69
CA MET A 412 -0.85 -5.27 -10.76
C MET A 412 -2.15 -6.01 -10.41
N MET A 413 -3.19 -5.87 -11.20
CA MET A 413 -4.47 -6.54 -10.93
C MET A 413 -4.39 -8.06 -10.99
N ASN A 414 -3.36 -8.63 -11.65
CA ASN A 414 -3.06 -10.05 -11.60
C ASN A 414 -2.85 -10.57 -10.17
N GLU A 415 -2.21 -9.77 -9.34
CA GLU A 415 -1.93 -10.09 -7.95
C GLU A 415 -3.11 -9.74 -7.04
N ALA A 416 -4.04 -8.88 -7.47
CA ALA A 416 -5.21 -8.43 -6.71
C ALA A 416 -4.88 -8.08 -5.25
N ILE A 417 -3.77 -7.38 -4.99
CA ILE A 417 -3.36 -6.96 -3.65
C ILE A 417 -4.37 -5.93 -3.13
N CYS A 418 -4.94 -6.15 -1.93
CA CYS A 418 -5.88 -5.22 -1.31
C CYS A 418 -5.29 -4.45 -0.13
N ALA A 419 -4.30 -5.02 0.57
CA ALA A 419 -3.64 -4.36 1.69
C ALA A 419 -2.19 -4.81 1.84
N SER A 420 -1.37 -3.91 2.38
CA SER A 420 0.03 -4.15 2.72
C SER A 420 0.23 -4.15 4.23
N ALA A 421 1.21 -4.93 4.70
CA ALA A 421 1.76 -4.86 6.04
C ALA A 421 3.28 -4.81 5.94
N ILE A 422 3.90 -3.72 6.42
CA ILE A 422 5.35 -3.56 6.39
C ILE A 422 5.88 -3.53 7.82
N TYR A 423 6.70 -4.50 8.15
CA TYR A 423 7.36 -4.63 9.45
C TYR A 423 8.82 -4.19 9.35
N TYR A 424 9.18 -3.16 10.10
CA TYR A 424 10.54 -2.60 10.19
C TYR A 424 11.28 -3.29 11.34
N TYR A 425 11.94 -4.42 11.06
CA TYR A 425 12.48 -5.27 12.12
C TYR A 425 13.88 -4.90 12.61
N SER A 426 14.62 -4.09 11.83
CA SER A 426 15.94 -3.56 12.25
C SER A 426 16.26 -2.25 11.56
N SER A 427 16.78 -1.30 12.33
CA SER A 427 17.19 0.02 11.85
C SER A 427 18.38 0.52 12.67
N GLU A 428 19.51 0.79 12.01
CA GLU A 428 20.75 1.19 12.69
C GLU A 428 21.46 2.27 11.88
N ASN A 429 21.99 3.28 12.60
CA ASN A 429 22.82 4.38 12.06
C ASN A 429 22.21 5.08 10.84
N ILE A 430 20.92 5.36 10.85
CA ILE A 430 20.25 6.19 9.84
C ILE A 430 19.50 7.35 10.50
N THR A 431 19.32 8.43 9.75
CA THR A 431 18.43 9.52 10.17
C THR A 431 16.97 9.03 10.20
N PRO A 432 16.05 9.74 10.89
CA PRO A 432 14.64 9.39 10.83
C PRO A 432 14.18 9.17 9.38
N SER A 433 13.48 8.08 9.15
CA SER A 433 12.90 7.71 7.87
C SER A 433 11.40 7.55 8.01
N SER A 434 10.66 7.81 6.94
CA SER A 434 9.20 7.74 6.97
C SER A 434 8.62 7.17 5.69
N LEU A 435 7.38 6.72 5.78
CA LEU A 435 6.54 6.29 4.67
C LEU A 435 5.40 7.30 4.51
N SER A 436 5.36 7.96 3.36
CA SER A 436 4.34 8.96 3.03
C SER A 436 3.17 8.35 2.27
N PHE A 437 1.99 8.95 2.43
CA PHE A 437 0.75 8.50 1.83
C PHE A 437 0.05 9.64 1.11
N ARG A 438 -0.58 9.33 -0.02
CA ARG A 438 -1.50 10.20 -0.74
C ARG A 438 -2.68 9.43 -1.29
N GLN A 439 -3.80 10.11 -1.41
CA GLN A 439 -5.03 9.58 -1.98
C GLN A 439 -5.45 10.35 -3.23
N GLN A 440 -6.28 9.72 -4.06
CA GLN A 440 -7.08 10.39 -5.05
C GLN A 440 -8.51 10.44 -4.56
N SER A 441 -9.15 11.59 -4.67
CA SER A 441 -10.55 11.80 -4.31
C SER A 441 -11.42 11.96 -5.56
N PRO A 442 -12.73 11.71 -5.48
CA PRO A 442 -13.63 12.08 -6.56
C PRO A 442 -13.67 13.61 -6.73
N SER A 443 -14.08 14.08 -7.89
CA SER A 443 -14.38 15.49 -8.10
C SER A 443 -15.48 15.94 -7.13
N ILE A 444 -15.39 17.18 -6.67
CA ILE A 444 -16.45 17.84 -5.88
C ILE A 444 -17.51 18.37 -6.84
N ASN A 445 -18.74 18.32 -6.41
CA ASN A 445 -19.85 19.00 -7.08
C ASN A 445 -20.64 19.83 -6.06
N TYR A 446 -21.57 20.65 -6.53
CA TYR A 446 -22.40 21.52 -5.69
C TYR A 446 -23.33 20.75 -4.72
N GLU A 447 -23.55 19.44 -4.93
CA GLU A 447 -24.29 18.61 -3.96
C GLU A 447 -23.43 18.27 -2.74
N ASP A 448 -22.10 18.26 -2.91
CA ASP A 448 -21.14 18.01 -1.82
C ASP A 448 -20.85 19.28 -1.02
N VAL A 449 -20.69 20.44 -1.72
CA VAL A 449 -20.39 21.74 -1.12
C VAL A 449 -21.20 22.82 -1.84
N ASN A 450 -21.98 23.60 -1.09
CA ASN A 450 -22.65 24.78 -1.60
C ASN A 450 -21.68 25.98 -1.60
N TYR A 451 -21.53 26.65 -2.74
CA TYR A 451 -20.62 27.79 -2.90
C TYR A 451 -21.19 28.81 -3.93
N PRO A 452 -20.80 30.09 -3.84
CA PRO A 452 -21.18 31.10 -4.83
C PRO A 452 -20.61 30.75 -6.20
N GLN A 453 -21.40 30.93 -7.23
CA GLN A 453 -21.02 30.72 -8.62
C GLN A 453 -19.78 31.56 -8.99
N ASN A 454 -18.88 30.99 -9.83
CA ASN A 454 -17.63 31.61 -10.29
C ASN A 454 -16.61 31.94 -9.18
N TYR A 455 -16.79 31.49 -7.92
CA TYR A 455 -15.85 31.75 -6.84
C TYR A 455 -15.29 30.47 -6.24
N HIS A 456 -14.03 30.16 -6.53
CA HIS A 456 -13.40 28.89 -6.25
C HIS A 456 -12.29 28.95 -5.19
N GLU A 457 -11.96 30.14 -4.66
CA GLU A 457 -10.85 30.35 -3.71
C GLU A 457 -11.01 29.60 -2.38
N TRP A 458 -12.22 29.14 -2.05
CA TRP A 458 -12.44 28.27 -0.90
C TRP A 458 -11.79 26.89 -1.08
N LEU A 459 -11.64 26.41 -2.31
CA LEU A 459 -11.14 25.07 -2.60
C LEU A 459 -9.67 24.89 -2.18
N PRO A 460 -8.70 25.73 -2.57
CA PRO A 460 -7.33 25.67 -2.09
C PRO A 460 -7.21 25.91 -0.58
N GLN A 461 -8.00 26.83 -0.01
CA GLN A 461 -7.91 27.16 1.41
C GLN A 461 -8.46 26.06 2.31
N VAL A 462 -9.50 25.33 1.89
CA VAL A 462 -10.13 24.29 2.71
C VAL A 462 -9.53 22.91 2.44
N PHE A 463 -9.26 22.56 1.17
CA PHE A 463 -8.86 21.21 0.79
C PHE A 463 -7.44 21.13 0.21
N GLY A 464 -6.77 22.26 -0.07
CA GLY A 464 -5.45 22.30 -0.68
C GLY A 464 -5.44 21.86 -2.14
N LEU A 465 -6.54 22.06 -2.85
CA LEU A 465 -6.73 21.69 -4.25
C LEU A 465 -7.18 22.92 -5.03
N SER A 466 -6.93 22.95 -6.33
CA SER A 466 -7.37 24.06 -7.20
C SER A 466 -8.36 23.57 -8.24
N ASN A 467 -9.23 24.48 -8.68
CA ASN A 467 -10.12 24.18 -9.81
C ASN A 467 -9.30 23.89 -11.07
N GLU A 468 -9.70 22.92 -11.87
CA GLU A 468 -9.03 22.41 -13.07
C GLU A 468 -7.65 21.75 -12.82
N GLU A 469 -7.29 21.47 -11.56
CA GLU A 469 -6.12 20.71 -11.18
C GLU A 469 -6.49 19.30 -10.68
N ASP A 470 -5.47 18.49 -10.34
CA ASP A 470 -5.68 17.11 -9.90
C ASP A 470 -6.40 17.00 -8.54
N THR A 471 -6.97 15.81 -8.28
CA THR A 471 -7.71 15.52 -7.04
C THR A 471 -6.84 14.83 -5.98
N ILE A 472 -5.52 15.01 -6.05
CA ILE A 472 -4.56 14.31 -5.18
C ILE A 472 -4.39 15.07 -3.86
N GLN A 473 -4.65 14.38 -2.74
CA GLN A 473 -4.36 14.91 -1.41
C GLN A 473 -3.20 14.15 -0.76
N TYR A 474 -2.23 14.92 -0.24
CA TYR A 474 -1.11 14.41 0.55
C TYR A 474 -1.52 14.29 2.02
N LEU A 475 -1.73 13.06 2.51
CA LEU A 475 -2.20 12.81 3.86
C LEU A 475 -1.14 13.12 4.92
N GLY A 476 0.09 12.68 4.67
CA GLY A 476 1.22 12.83 5.57
C GLY A 476 2.10 11.59 5.60
N SER A 477 2.96 11.51 6.62
CA SER A 477 3.96 10.45 6.76
C SER A 477 3.84 9.72 8.09
N VAL A 478 4.27 8.46 8.11
CA VAL A 478 4.44 7.65 9.31
C VAL A 478 5.90 7.29 9.47
N ASP A 479 6.50 7.58 10.62
CA ASP A 479 7.88 7.20 10.94
C ASP A 479 8.07 5.68 10.86
N THR A 480 9.16 5.24 10.22
CA THR A 480 9.50 3.83 10.03
C THR A 480 10.49 3.36 11.09
N ARG A 481 10.02 3.30 12.34
CA ARG A 481 10.86 2.92 13.51
C ARG A 481 11.09 1.43 13.56
N GLU A 482 12.22 1.05 14.15
CA GLU A 482 12.47 -0.35 14.51
C GLU A 482 11.36 -0.91 15.41
N GLY A 483 10.87 -2.09 15.11
CA GLY A 483 9.77 -2.76 15.80
C GLY A 483 8.37 -2.37 15.31
N ARG A 484 8.24 -1.37 14.44
CA ARG A 484 6.95 -0.87 13.93
C ARG A 484 6.40 -1.73 12.80
N LEU A 485 5.13 -2.09 12.92
CA LEU A 485 4.29 -2.66 11.87
C LEU A 485 3.32 -1.58 11.38
N ILE A 486 3.30 -1.33 10.06
CA ILE A 486 2.37 -0.40 9.40
C ILE A 486 1.50 -1.19 8.45
N THR A 487 0.17 -0.97 8.49
CA THR A 487 -0.76 -1.53 7.51
C THR A 487 -1.54 -0.43 6.81
N PHE A 488 -1.82 -0.63 5.52
CA PHE A 488 -2.58 0.31 4.70
C PHE A 488 -3.21 -0.40 3.49
N PRO A 489 -4.33 0.11 2.95
CA PRO A 489 -4.99 -0.49 1.80
C PRO A 489 -4.33 -0.07 0.49
N ASN A 490 -4.48 -0.89 -0.55
CA ASN A 490 -3.90 -0.64 -1.87
C ASN A 490 -4.67 0.41 -2.71
N VAL A 491 -5.56 1.15 -2.09
CA VAL A 491 -6.21 2.34 -2.67
C VAL A 491 -5.38 3.61 -2.43
N LEU A 492 -4.42 3.55 -1.50
CA LEU A 492 -3.48 4.64 -1.24
C LEU A 492 -2.18 4.44 -2.02
N GLN A 493 -1.69 5.50 -2.66
CA GLN A 493 -0.29 5.54 -3.07
C GLN A 493 0.60 5.85 -1.88
N HIS A 494 1.79 5.24 -1.87
CA HIS A 494 2.78 5.45 -0.84
C HIS A 494 4.18 5.65 -1.42
N GLN A 495 5.06 6.26 -0.62
CA GLN A 495 6.44 6.58 -1.00
C GLN A 495 7.36 6.52 0.20
N VAL A 496 8.48 5.81 0.07
CA VAL A 496 9.57 5.87 1.05
C VAL A 496 10.27 7.23 0.91
N GLN A 497 10.37 7.97 2.03
CA GLN A 497 11.06 9.26 2.04
C GLN A 497 12.58 9.08 2.10
N PRO A 498 13.36 10.07 1.60
CA PRO A 498 14.82 10.04 1.67
C PRO A 498 15.32 9.96 3.12
N PHE A 499 16.46 9.30 3.32
CA PHE A 499 17.21 9.28 4.59
C PHE A 499 18.68 9.01 4.34
N LYS A 500 19.52 9.25 5.34
CA LYS A 500 20.97 9.10 5.25
C LYS A 500 21.57 8.52 6.51
N LEU A 501 22.86 8.22 6.47
CA LEU A 501 23.63 7.83 7.65
C LEU A 501 23.56 8.94 8.74
N ALA A 502 23.29 8.54 9.97
CA ALA A 502 23.37 9.45 11.12
C ALA A 502 24.84 9.77 11.48
N ASP A 503 25.71 8.75 11.48
CA ASP A 503 27.16 8.88 11.53
C ASP A 503 27.73 8.49 10.16
N PRO A 504 28.19 9.46 9.33
CA PRO A 504 28.63 9.18 7.97
C PRO A 504 29.90 8.32 7.88
N THR A 505 30.57 8.06 9.02
CA THR A 505 31.79 7.24 9.07
C THR A 505 31.52 5.75 9.27
N LYS A 506 30.26 5.38 9.54
CA LYS A 506 29.84 3.99 9.84
C LYS A 506 28.78 3.52 8.86
N HIS A 507 28.72 2.22 8.66
CA HIS A 507 27.62 1.60 7.93
C HIS A 507 26.28 1.79 8.66
N GLY A 508 25.20 1.83 7.92
CA GLY A 508 23.85 1.88 8.45
C GLY A 508 22.88 1.04 7.62
N HIS A 509 21.75 0.69 8.21
CA HIS A 509 20.76 -0.10 7.49
C HIS A 509 19.33 0.14 7.97
N ARG A 510 18.38 -0.20 7.11
CA ARG A 510 16.97 -0.37 7.43
C ARG A 510 16.46 -1.66 6.79
N LYS A 511 15.92 -2.58 7.59
CA LYS A 511 15.50 -3.91 7.16
C LYS A 511 13.99 -4.08 7.31
N ILE A 512 13.34 -4.64 6.29
CA ILE A 512 11.89 -4.81 6.25
C ILE A 512 11.48 -6.23 5.89
N LEU A 513 10.36 -6.66 6.49
CA LEU A 513 9.51 -7.73 5.98
C LEU A 513 8.21 -7.08 5.51
N ALA A 514 7.92 -7.17 4.21
CA ALA A 514 6.67 -6.74 3.63
C ALA A 514 5.79 -7.95 3.28
N LEU A 515 4.52 -7.87 3.65
CA LEU A 515 3.48 -8.86 3.41
C LEU A 515 2.36 -8.18 2.63
N PHE A 516 2.03 -8.71 1.45
CA PHE A 516 0.95 -8.18 0.63
C PHE A 516 -0.21 -9.17 0.64
N LEU A 517 -1.35 -8.74 1.16
CA LEU A 517 -2.57 -9.53 1.22
C LEU A 517 -3.29 -9.46 -0.13
N VAL A 518 -3.46 -10.62 -0.76
CA VAL A 518 -4.35 -10.75 -1.93
C VAL A 518 -5.79 -10.63 -1.47
N ASP A 519 -6.62 -9.95 -2.24
CA ASP A 519 -8.02 -9.73 -1.93
C ASP A 519 -8.76 -11.06 -1.67
N PRO A 520 -9.27 -11.29 -0.45
CA PRO A 520 -9.87 -12.56 -0.10
C PRO A 520 -11.21 -12.84 -0.81
N HIS A 521 -11.78 -11.91 -1.57
CA HIS A 521 -12.93 -12.17 -2.42
C HIS A 521 -12.57 -12.99 -3.67
N THR A 522 -11.30 -12.98 -4.10
CA THR A 522 -10.81 -13.73 -5.25
C THR A 522 -9.68 -14.69 -4.86
N SER A 523 -9.21 -15.49 -5.80
CA SER A 523 -7.97 -16.25 -5.71
C SER A 523 -7.21 -16.08 -7.00
N VAL A 524 -5.91 -15.81 -6.90
CA VAL A 524 -5.01 -15.69 -8.06
C VAL A 524 -4.11 -16.92 -8.15
N ILE A 525 -3.43 -17.12 -9.28
CA ILE A 525 -2.45 -18.20 -9.43
C ILE A 525 -1.37 -18.03 -8.35
N SER A 526 -1.09 -19.09 -7.62
CA SER A 526 -0.20 -19.09 -6.44
C SER A 526 0.84 -20.19 -6.50
N THR A 527 1.68 -20.27 -5.48
CA THR A 527 2.61 -21.38 -5.31
C THR A 527 1.93 -22.73 -5.03
N ALA A 528 0.61 -22.75 -4.84
CA ALA A 528 -0.19 -23.97 -4.82
C ALA A 528 -0.32 -24.60 -6.22
N ASP A 529 -0.39 -23.75 -7.24
CA ASP A 529 -0.66 -24.12 -8.63
C ASP A 529 0.63 -24.27 -9.45
N ILE A 530 1.65 -23.48 -9.11
CA ILE A 530 2.96 -23.45 -9.78
C ILE A 530 3.99 -24.14 -8.90
N PRO A 531 4.48 -25.33 -9.25
CA PRO A 531 5.64 -25.92 -8.58
C PRO A 531 6.88 -25.04 -8.72
N PRO A 532 7.89 -25.15 -7.82
CA PRO A 532 9.11 -24.36 -7.92
C PRO A 532 9.75 -24.43 -9.30
N GLN A 533 10.22 -23.29 -9.79
CA GLN A 533 10.78 -23.13 -11.13
C GLN A 533 12.31 -23.11 -11.14
N ARG A 534 12.93 -23.28 -9.98
CA ARG A 534 14.35 -23.09 -9.73
C ARG A 534 15.17 -24.34 -10.05
N LEU A 535 16.16 -24.17 -10.93
CA LEU A 535 17.08 -25.22 -11.33
C LEU A 535 17.91 -25.75 -10.14
N ASP A 536 18.32 -24.89 -9.21
CA ASP A 536 19.09 -25.29 -8.04
C ASP A 536 18.28 -26.17 -7.07
N TRP A 537 16.99 -25.87 -6.83
CA TRP A 537 16.13 -26.71 -6.00
C TRP A 537 15.84 -28.07 -6.65
N TRP A 538 15.60 -28.06 -7.95
CA TRP A 538 15.37 -29.28 -8.72
C TRP A 538 16.60 -30.20 -8.72
N SER A 539 17.80 -29.64 -8.94
CA SER A 539 19.04 -30.41 -8.98
C SER A 539 19.37 -31.01 -7.61
N GLU A 540 19.09 -30.29 -6.51
CA GLU A 540 19.25 -30.82 -5.15
C GLU A 540 18.33 -32.02 -4.89
N GLU A 541 17.04 -31.90 -5.25
CA GLU A 541 16.07 -32.99 -5.07
C GLU A 541 16.42 -34.23 -5.92
N LEU A 542 17.00 -34.07 -7.10
CA LEU A 542 17.47 -35.19 -7.91
C LEU A 542 18.62 -35.91 -7.23
N ILE A 543 19.61 -35.18 -6.69
CA ILE A 543 20.73 -35.74 -5.97
C ILE A 543 20.26 -36.51 -4.73
N LEU A 544 19.31 -35.97 -3.98
CA LEU A 544 18.73 -36.60 -2.79
C LEU A 544 17.94 -37.89 -3.12
N LYS A 545 17.15 -37.88 -4.20
CA LYS A 545 16.38 -39.07 -4.65
C LYS A 545 17.29 -40.21 -5.05
N GLU A 546 18.44 -39.95 -5.67
CA GLU A 546 19.39 -40.97 -6.07
C GLU A 546 20.16 -41.58 -4.89
N GLN A 547 20.43 -40.82 -3.83
CA GLN A 547 21.06 -41.35 -2.60
C GLN A 547 20.21 -42.42 -1.90
N GLY A 548 18.88 -42.44 -2.15
CA GLY A 548 17.95 -43.45 -1.61
C GLY A 548 17.73 -44.70 -2.49
N ARG A 549 18.20 -44.72 -3.76
CA ARG A 549 17.97 -45.79 -4.73
C ARG A 549 19.26 -46.21 -5.42
N ASN A 550 20.12 -47.10 -4.81
CA ASN A 550 21.33 -47.64 -5.45
C ASN A 550 22.03 -46.64 -6.39
N ALA A 551 22.55 -45.60 -5.83
CA ALA A 551 22.97 -44.35 -6.48
C ALA A 551 24.33 -44.52 -7.18
N ASP A 552 24.35 -44.85 -8.46
CA ASP A 552 25.60 -45.04 -9.17
C ASP A 552 25.95 -44.05 -10.27
N ALA A 553 25.02 -43.21 -10.73
CA ALA A 553 25.32 -42.34 -11.87
C ALA A 553 25.66 -40.89 -11.49
N LEU A 554 24.77 -40.16 -10.80
CA LEU A 554 24.97 -38.72 -10.51
C LEU A 554 25.68 -38.45 -9.17
N THR A 555 25.43 -39.29 -8.12
CA THR A 555 26.04 -39.07 -6.79
C THR A 555 27.55 -39.25 -6.78
N ASN A 556 28.07 -40.10 -7.62
CA ASN A 556 29.51 -40.38 -7.73
C ASN A 556 30.27 -39.41 -8.66
N LEU A 557 29.56 -38.51 -9.36
CA LEU A 557 30.23 -37.54 -10.21
C LEU A 557 30.88 -36.43 -9.37
N PRO A 558 32.06 -35.94 -9.79
CA PRO A 558 32.61 -34.72 -9.24
C PRO A 558 31.63 -33.55 -9.34
N ASN A 559 31.67 -32.63 -8.36
CA ASN A 559 30.77 -31.48 -8.34
C ASN A 559 30.83 -30.63 -9.62
N GLU A 560 32.01 -30.54 -10.23
CA GLU A 560 32.24 -29.84 -11.49
C GLU A 560 31.43 -30.44 -12.64
N LEU A 561 31.36 -31.76 -12.74
CA LEU A 561 30.56 -32.46 -13.75
C LEU A 561 29.06 -32.34 -13.47
N LYS A 562 28.64 -32.37 -12.19
CA LYS A 562 27.24 -32.10 -11.83
C LYS A 562 26.81 -30.69 -12.26
N VAL A 563 27.62 -29.68 -11.95
CA VAL A 563 27.39 -28.29 -12.39
C VAL A 563 27.32 -28.24 -13.90
N GLN A 564 28.19 -28.92 -14.64
CA GLN A 564 28.19 -28.91 -16.10
C GLN A 564 26.96 -29.61 -16.69
N ILE A 565 26.49 -30.72 -16.10
CA ILE A 565 25.25 -31.39 -16.52
C ILE A 565 24.04 -30.51 -16.29
N PHE A 566 23.93 -29.91 -15.09
CA PHE A 566 22.77 -29.05 -14.77
C PHE A 566 22.80 -27.72 -15.52
N SER A 567 23.98 -27.14 -15.79
CA SER A 567 24.08 -25.93 -16.63
C SER A 567 23.76 -26.18 -18.10
N GLY A 568 23.78 -27.42 -18.55
CA GLY A 568 23.33 -27.83 -19.90
C GLY A 568 21.83 -28.06 -20.03
N VAL A 569 21.04 -27.89 -18.96
CA VAL A 569 19.58 -27.96 -19.01
C VAL A 569 19.07 -26.67 -19.66
N GLU A 570 18.46 -26.79 -20.83
CA GLU A 570 17.85 -25.68 -21.54
C GLU A 570 16.34 -25.61 -21.25
N GLY A 571 15.81 -24.39 -21.16
CA GLY A 571 14.41 -24.11 -20.98
C GLY A 571 13.97 -24.18 -19.51
N PHE A 572 13.37 -25.27 -19.08
CA PHE A 572 12.81 -25.40 -17.73
C PHE A 572 13.37 -26.63 -17.00
N PRO A 573 13.77 -26.56 -15.71
CA PRO A 573 13.70 -25.44 -14.75
C PRO A 573 14.65 -24.28 -15.05
N ILE A 574 14.31 -23.08 -14.53
CA ILE A 574 14.98 -21.81 -14.83
C ILE A 574 16.25 -21.64 -13.96
N GLY A 575 17.37 -21.29 -14.58
CA GLY A 575 18.60 -20.92 -13.90
C GLY A 575 18.56 -19.51 -13.30
N MET A 576 19.50 -19.20 -12.39
CA MET A 576 19.52 -17.91 -11.70
C MET A 576 19.78 -16.73 -12.66
N ASP A 577 20.64 -16.90 -13.65
CA ASP A 577 20.96 -15.82 -14.60
C ASP A 577 19.76 -15.50 -15.49
N GLU A 578 19.07 -16.53 -15.99
CA GLU A 578 17.82 -16.39 -16.73
C GLU A 578 16.71 -15.74 -15.86
N ALA A 579 16.59 -16.17 -14.60
CA ALA A 579 15.63 -15.57 -13.66
C ALA A 579 15.89 -14.08 -13.43
N LYS A 580 17.15 -13.66 -13.36
CA LYS A 580 17.53 -12.24 -13.27
C LYS A 580 17.21 -11.47 -14.54
N GLU A 581 17.38 -12.08 -15.71
CA GLU A 581 16.97 -11.49 -16.99
C GLU A 581 15.44 -11.28 -17.03
N GLN A 582 14.67 -12.33 -16.71
CA GLN A 582 13.21 -12.24 -16.64
C GLN A 582 12.73 -11.22 -15.61
N ARG A 583 13.39 -11.12 -14.45
CA ARG A 583 13.15 -10.05 -13.48
C ARG A 583 13.38 -8.67 -14.09
N GLY A 584 14.43 -8.50 -14.88
CA GLY A 584 14.70 -7.24 -15.58
C GLY A 584 13.54 -6.84 -16.51
N LEU A 585 13.03 -7.78 -17.30
CA LEU A 585 11.88 -7.56 -18.19
C LEU A 585 10.59 -7.22 -17.41
N LEU A 586 10.33 -7.95 -16.31
CA LEU A 586 9.20 -7.66 -15.43
C LEU A 586 9.30 -6.27 -14.82
N MET A 587 10.48 -5.89 -14.34
CA MET A 587 10.70 -4.58 -13.73
C MET A 587 10.55 -3.44 -14.74
N GLU A 588 10.98 -3.62 -15.98
CA GLU A 588 10.77 -2.63 -17.04
C GLU A 588 9.29 -2.47 -17.38
N GLU A 589 8.54 -3.59 -17.47
CA GLU A 589 7.09 -3.55 -17.63
C GLU A 589 6.42 -2.80 -16.47
N ARG A 590 6.80 -3.11 -15.21
CA ARG A 590 6.27 -2.44 -14.01
C ARG A 590 6.63 -0.95 -13.95
N LYS A 591 7.83 -0.58 -14.36
CA LYS A 591 8.25 0.82 -14.43
C LYS A 591 7.40 1.61 -15.43
N SER A 592 7.20 1.08 -16.63
CA SER A 592 6.32 1.69 -17.63
C SER A 592 4.88 1.80 -17.12
N PHE A 593 4.42 0.76 -16.44
CA PHE A 593 3.11 0.74 -15.80
C PHE A 593 2.97 1.82 -14.72
N VAL A 594 3.94 1.96 -13.81
CA VAL A 594 3.91 2.99 -12.75
C VAL A 594 3.81 4.40 -13.36
N VAL A 595 4.54 4.68 -14.44
CA VAL A 595 4.47 5.98 -15.14
C VAL A 595 3.06 6.24 -15.69
N SER A 596 2.46 5.27 -16.40
CA SER A 596 1.10 5.43 -16.94
C SER A 596 0.05 5.51 -15.85
N HIS A 597 0.19 4.74 -14.77
CA HIS A 597 -0.70 4.79 -13.62
C HIS A 597 -0.62 6.14 -12.89
N GLN A 598 0.58 6.70 -12.71
CA GLN A 598 0.73 8.04 -12.12
C GLN A 598 0.05 9.11 -12.99
N ALA A 599 0.18 9.03 -14.30
CA ALA A 599 -0.51 9.96 -15.22
C ALA A 599 -2.04 9.83 -15.12
N GLN A 600 -2.57 8.61 -14.99
CA GLN A 600 -4.00 8.39 -14.77
C GLN A 600 -4.44 8.86 -13.39
N PHE A 601 -3.66 8.57 -12.35
CA PHE A 601 -3.93 8.97 -10.97
C PHE A 601 -3.95 10.50 -10.82
N ALA A 602 -3.09 11.22 -11.53
CA ALA A 602 -3.07 12.67 -11.60
C ALA A 602 -4.05 13.25 -12.65
N GLY A 603 -4.60 12.41 -13.50
CA GLY A 603 -5.49 12.86 -14.59
C GLY A 603 -6.95 13.08 -14.17
N ALA A 604 -7.32 12.75 -12.92
CA ALA A 604 -8.61 13.17 -12.38
C ALA A 604 -8.52 14.64 -12.02
N ILE A 605 -9.35 15.45 -12.64
CA ILE A 605 -9.36 16.90 -12.48
C ILE A 605 -10.64 17.30 -11.72
N ILE A 606 -10.50 18.20 -10.75
CA ILE A 606 -11.65 18.92 -10.20
C ILE A 606 -12.11 19.90 -11.27
N SER A 607 -13.37 19.79 -11.66
CA SER A 607 -14.01 20.79 -12.51
C SER A 607 -15.27 21.24 -11.80
N LEU A 608 -15.22 22.44 -11.27
CA LEU A 608 -16.38 23.14 -10.72
C LEU A 608 -17.12 23.81 -11.90
N CYS A 609 -17.66 22.95 -12.80
CA CYS A 609 -18.34 23.41 -14.01
C CYS A 609 -19.71 23.97 -13.64
N GLU A 610 -19.98 25.20 -14.00
CA GLU A 610 -21.12 25.98 -13.57
C GLU A 610 -22.08 26.31 -14.75
N HIS A 611 -22.32 25.31 -15.62
CA HIS A 611 -23.22 25.45 -16.78
C HIS A 611 -24.65 25.05 -16.48
#